data_cb5c6d27dd17e8ae83bd5afb121700ee
#
_entry.id   cb5c6d27dd17e8ae83bd5afb121700ee
#
_cell.length_a   1.000
_cell.length_b   1.000
_cell.length_c   1.000
_cell.angle_alpha   90.00
_cell.angle_beta   90.00
_cell.angle_gamma   90.00
#
_symmetry.space_group_name_H-M   'P 1'
#
loop_
_entity.id
_entity.type
_entity.pdbx_description
1 polymer ?
#
loop_
_entity_poly.entity_id
_entity_poly.type
_entity_poly.pdbx_seq_one_letter_code
_entity_poly.pdbx_strand_id
1 'polypeptide(L)'
;MSTVRTRSLWQRLTGGATGHFTPWKFNWLANHKIIAALEHVRGHARGELLDIGCGSKPFAPVFAGRLARYWGSDLASSRYLGQEHPDAFATAERQPFRDGTFDTVLGLSMLTYLPEPGRMVAEAYRVLKPGGVLILEFTQMVPLHDEPWDFFRFTRFGAEHLLKQAGFEPLEYVPVGGLWSRVGLSMIAGLNRINRGPTRVLTEIPVRLLYVLVQLGCELLDRLFFDPREVLAHVVVARKPGRA
;
A
#
# COMPACT_ATOMS: atom_id res chain seq x y z
N MET A 1 14.03 -22.20 -3.75
CA MET A 1 12.63 -22.62 -3.56
C MET A 1 12.17 -22.10 -2.21
N SER A 2 11.56 -20.92 -2.16
CA SER A 2 11.00 -20.34 -0.94
C SER A 2 9.57 -20.87 -0.80
N THR A 3 9.35 -21.82 0.11
CA THR A 3 8.04 -22.33 0.47
C THR A 3 7.26 -21.22 1.18
N VAL A 4 6.25 -20.68 0.53
CA VAL A 4 5.26 -19.77 1.16
C VAL A 4 4.56 -20.57 2.27
N ARG A 5 5.01 -20.39 3.51
CA ARG A 5 4.37 -20.96 4.69
C ARG A 5 2.99 -20.33 4.85
N THR A 6 1.94 -21.12 4.74
CA THR A 6 0.58 -20.71 5.13
C THR A 6 0.58 -20.24 6.58
N ARG A 7 0.25 -18.97 6.79
CA ARG A 7 0.20 -18.38 8.14
C ARG A 7 -0.81 -19.10 9.02
N SER A 8 -0.41 -19.48 10.22
CA SER A 8 -1.32 -20.06 11.23
C SER A 8 -2.40 -19.03 11.63
N LEU A 9 -3.54 -19.49 12.15
CA LEU A 9 -4.60 -18.63 12.67
C LEU A 9 -4.05 -17.62 13.71
N TRP A 10 -3.13 -18.06 14.56
CA TRP A 10 -2.43 -17.23 15.54
C TRP A 10 -1.61 -16.11 14.88
N GLN A 11 -0.87 -16.41 13.81
CA GLN A 11 -0.14 -15.39 13.06
C GLN A 11 -1.06 -14.38 12.35
N ARG A 12 -2.26 -14.82 11.95
CA ARG A 12 -3.30 -13.91 11.42
C ARG A 12 -3.87 -13.01 12.51
N LEU A 13 -4.09 -13.52 13.71
CA LEU A 13 -4.65 -12.77 14.84
C LEU A 13 -3.62 -11.85 15.51
N THR A 14 -2.34 -12.24 15.56
CA THR A 14 -1.28 -11.46 16.21
C THR A 14 -0.45 -10.60 15.26
N GLY A 15 -0.68 -10.70 13.94
CA GLY A 15 0.02 -9.93 12.90
C GLY A 15 1.39 -10.50 12.50
N GLY A 16 1.81 -11.64 13.05
CA GLY A 16 3.09 -12.27 12.73
C GLY A 16 4.30 -11.34 12.87
N ALA A 17 5.39 -11.63 12.17
CA ALA A 17 6.64 -10.84 12.19
C ALA A 17 6.46 -9.38 11.69
N THR A 18 5.46 -9.07 10.88
CA THR A 18 5.20 -7.73 10.36
C THR A 18 4.36 -6.84 11.28
N GLY A 19 3.67 -7.41 12.28
CA GLY A 19 2.93 -6.67 13.33
C GLY A 19 1.88 -5.64 12.88
N HIS A 20 1.71 -5.45 11.56
CA HIS A 20 0.87 -4.38 10.99
C HIS A 20 -0.62 -4.74 10.90
N PHE A 21 -0.99 -6.00 11.13
CA PHE A 21 -2.32 -6.52 10.79
C PHE A 21 -3.18 -6.89 11.99
N THR A 22 -2.98 -6.27 13.14
CA THR A 22 -3.83 -6.49 14.31
C THR A 22 -4.54 -5.21 14.73
N PRO A 23 -5.82 -5.28 15.21
CA PRO A 23 -6.57 -4.12 15.67
C PRO A 23 -5.93 -3.34 16.83
N TRP A 24 -4.93 -3.91 17.49
CA TRP A 24 -4.11 -3.26 18.52
C TRP A 24 -3.10 -2.25 17.98
N LYS A 25 -2.88 -2.21 16.65
CA LYS A 25 -1.97 -1.28 15.99
C LYS A 25 -2.74 -0.07 15.48
N PHE A 26 -2.12 1.11 15.61
CA PHE A 26 -2.73 2.39 15.24
C PHE A 26 -3.15 2.48 13.77
N ASN A 27 -2.46 1.78 12.87
CA ASN A 27 -2.68 1.83 11.42
C ASN A 27 -3.40 0.59 10.87
N TRP A 28 -3.99 -0.26 11.74
CA TRP A 28 -4.65 -1.49 11.30
C TRP A 28 -5.78 -1.22 10.30
N LEU A 29 -6.62 -0.22 10.58
CA LEU A 29 -7.78 0.07 9.74
C LEU A 29 -7.38 0.42 8.31
N ALA A 30 -6.35 1.27 8.10
CA ALA A 30 -5.85 1.61 6.78
C ALA A 30 -5.26 0.39 6.06
N ASN A 31 -4.38 -0.36 6.74
CA ASN A 31 -3.76 -1.55 6.15
C ASN A 31 -4.78 -2.66 5.84
N HIS A 32 -5.79 -2.84 6.71
CA HIS A 32 -6.88 -3.79 6.47
C HIS A 32 -7.65 -3.46 5.19
N LYS A 33 -7.97 -2.17 4.99
CA LYS A 33 -8.66 -1.69 3.79
C LYS A 33 -7.80 -1.82 2.52
N ILE A 34 -6.50 -1.50 2.61
CA ILE A 34 -5.56 -1.69 1.49
C ILE A 34 -5.49 -3.17 1.11
N ILE A 35 -5.35 -4.08 2.09
CA ILE A 35 -5.33 -5.53 1.82
C ILE A 35 -6.60 -5.99 1.13
N ALA A 36 -7.77 -5.56 1.61
CA ALA A 36 -9.05 -5.93 1.00
C ALA A 36 -9.15 -5.44 -0.45
N ALA A 37 -8.67 -4.21 -0.74
CA ALA A 37 -8.60 -3.69 -2.10
C ALA A 37 -7.61 -4.47 -2.98
N LEU A 38 -6.44 -4.83 -2.45
CA LEU A 38 -5.47 -5.66 -3.16
C LEU A 38 -5.99 -7.07 -3.43
N GLU A 39 -6.68 -7.69 -2.46
CA GLU A 39 -7.35 -8.99 -2.65
C GLU A 39 -8.41 -8.94 -3.75
N HIS A 40 -9.13 -7.81 -3.87
CA HIS A 40 -10.09 -7.60 -4.94
C HIS A 40 -9.41 -7.57 -6.32
N VAL A 41 -8.31 -6.81 -6.47
CA VAL A 41 -7.62 -6.65 -7.75
C VAL A 41 -6.54 -7.70 -8.05
N ARG A 42 -6.21 -8.57 -7.10
CA ARG A 42 -5.12 -9.56 -7.26
C ARG A 42 -5.26 -10.47 -8.47
N GLY A 43 -6.48 -10.59 -9.01
CA GLY A 43 -6.77 -11.35 -10.23
C GLY A 43 -6.04 -10.83 -11.47
N HIS A 44 -5.67 -9.55 -11.49
CA HIS A 44 -4.91 -8.91 -12.56
C HIS A 44 -3.41 -9.23 -12.49
N ALA A 45 -2.88 -9.57 -11.32
CA ALA A 45 -1.46 -9.90 -11.14
C ALA A 45 -1.13 -11.29 -11.70
N ARG A 46 -0.01 -11.37 -12.44
CA ARG A 46 0.47 -12.61 -13.08
C ARG A 46 1.98 -12.57 -13.33
N GLY A 47 2.55 -13.72 -13.61
CA GLY A 47 3.93 -13.87 -14.10
C GLY A 47 4.99 -13.33 -13.14
N GLU A 48 5.95 -12.61 -13.68
CA GLU A 48 7.01 -11.92 -12.93
C GLU A 48 6.47 -10.58 -12.41
N LEU A 49 6.41 -10.41 -11.08
CA LEU A 49 5.98 -9.16 -10.45
C LEU A 49 7.17 -8.42 -9.87
N LEU A 50 7.24 -7.11 -10.13
CA LEU A 50 8.14 -6.17 -9.45
C LEU A 50 7.34 -5.30 -8.48
N ASP A 51 7.69 -5.30 -7.21
CA ASP A 51 7.20 -4.39 -6.17
C ASP A 51 8.20 -3.25 -5.97
N ILE A 52 7.83 -2.05 -6.40
CA ILE A 52 8.65 -0.83 -6.28
C ILE A 52 8.36 -0.18 -4.93
N GLY A 53 9.39 -0.01 -4.09
CA GLY A 53 9.23 0.45 -2.71
C GLY A 53 8.70 -0.66 -1.80
N CYS A 54 9.23 -1.87 -1.99
CA CYS A 54 8.69 -3.09 -1.37
C CYS A 54 8.83 -3.16 0.16
N GLY A 55 9.69 -2.37 0.78
CA GLY A 55 10.02 -2.48 2.20
C GLY A 55 10.37 -3.92 2.58
N SER A 56 9.71 -4.42 3.62
CA SER A 56 9.78 -5.82 4.06
C SER A 56 8.80 -6.75 3.33
N LYS A 57 8.28 -6.37 2.18
CA LYS A 57 7.30 -7.12 1.36
C LYS A 57 6.02 -7.53 2.12
N PRO A 58 5.39 -6.63 2.89
CA PRO A 58 4.26 -6.99 3.76
C PRO A 58 3.03 -7.46 2.99
N PHE A 59 2.88 -7.06 1.73
CA PHE A 59 1.75 -7.40 0.86
C PHE A 59 2.00 -8.63 -0.04
N ALA A 60 3.22 -9.18 -0.10
CA ALA A 60 3.53 -10.36 -0.90
C ALA A 60 2.57 -11.55 -0.66
N PRO A 61 2.09 -11.82 0.58
CA PRO A 61 1.14 -12.90 0.84
C PRO A 61 -0.20 -12.77 0.10
N VAL A 62 -0.62 -11.55 -0.28
CA VAL A 62 -1.87 -11.33 -1.03
C VAL A 62 -1.81 -11.98 -2.41
N PHE A 63 -0.61 -12.00 -3.01
CA PHE A 63 -0.36 -12.52 -4.35
C PHE A 63 0.16 -13.95 -4.39
N ALA A 64 0.25 -14.61 -3.23
CA ALA A 64 0.75 -15.98 -3.14
C ALA A 64 -0.03 -16.96 -4.03
N GLY A 65 0.69 -17.83 -4.75
CA GLY A 65 0.12 -18.84 -5.65
C GLY A 65 -0.35 -18.32 -7.01
N ARG A 66 -0.15 -17.02 -7.31
CA ARG A 66 -0.54 -16.40 -8.61
C ARG A 66 0.64 -15.99 -9.48
N LEU A 67 1.80 -15.83 -8.89
CA LEU A 67 3.00 -15.29 -9.52
C LEU A 67 4.00 -16.39 -9.79
N ALA A 68 4.74 -16.26 -10.89
CA ALA A 68 5.94 -17.06 -11.13
C ALA A 68 7.04 -16.65 -10.14
N ARG A 69 7.20 -15.33 -9.94
CA ARG A 69 8.15 -14.76 -8.97
C ARG A 69 7.72 -13.37 -8.51
N TYR A 70 8.06 -13.04 -7.26
CA TYR A 70 7.88 -11.74 -6.64
C TYR A 70 9.25 -11.12 -6.40
N TRP A 71 9.56 -10.06 -7.12
CA TRP A 71 10.75 -9.25 -6.96
C TRP A 71 10.42 -8.00 -6.15
N GLY A 72 11.34 -7.54 -5.34
CA GLY A 72 11.21 -6.28 -4.62
C GLY A 72 12.38 -5.36 -4.88
N SER A 73 12.12 -4.08 -5.04
CA SER A 73 13.13 -3.03 -5.04
C SER A 73 12.81 -1.98 -4.00
N ASP A 74 13.85 -1.44 -3.34
CA ASP A 74 13.70 -0.34 -2.38
C ASP A 74 15.02 0.42 -2.26
N LEU A 75 14.99 1.58 -1.59
CA LEU A 75 16.19 2.33 -1.24
C LEU A 75 17.00 1.59 -0.17
N ALA A 76 18.32 1.57 -0.28
CA ALA A 76 19.19 1.01 0.74
C ALA A 76 19.05 1.74 2.11
N SER A 77 18.62 3.00 2.08
CA SER A 77 18.36 3.84 3.25
C SER A 77 16.92 3.76 3.77
N SER A 78 16.07 2.90 3.18
CA SER A 78 14.67 2.77 3.58
C SER A 78 14.55 2.24 5.00
N ARG A 79 13.81 2.95 5.84
CA ARG A 79 13.48 2.52 7.21
C ARG A 79 12.43 1.39 7.27
N TYR A 80 11.85 1.06 6.14
CA TYR A 80 10.85 0.00 6.01
C TYR A 80 11.44 -1.35 5.64
N LEU A 81 12.78 -1.41 5.44
CA LEU A 81 13.48 -2.69 5.27
C LEU A 81 13.34 -3.53 6.53
N GLY A 82 12.98 -4.79 6.35
CA GLY A 82 12.91 -5.79 7.42
C GLY A 82 14.14 -6.70 7.42
N GLN A 83 13.97 -7.92 7.94
CA GLN A 83 15.00 -8.97 7.88
C GLN A 83 15.19 -9.49 6.44
N GLU A 84 14.16 -9.41 5.60
CA GLU A 84 14.25 -9.75 4.19
C GLU A 84 14.70 -8.50 3.40
N HIS A 85 15.81 -8.62 2.69
CA HIS A 85 16.31 -7.57 1.82
C HIS A 85 15.53 -7.56 0.49
N PRO A 86 15.41 -6.38 -0.15
CA PRO A 86 14.91 -6.31 -1.53
C PRO A 86 15.85 -7.08 -2.47
N ASP A 87 15.33 -7.53 -3.60
CA ASP A 87 16.12 -8.20 -4.64
C ASP A 87 17.05 -7.21 -5.36
N ALA A 88 16.71 -5.91 -5.33
CA ALA A 88 17.53 -4.83 -5.87
C ALA A 88 17.39 -3.55 -5.03
N PHE A 89 18.50 -2.84 -4.82
CA PHE A 89 18.47 -1.49 -4.25
C PHE A 89 18.39 -0.47 -5.39
N ALA A 90 17.31 0.31 -5.40
CA ALA A 90 17.04 1.29 -6.45
C ALA A 90 16.10 2.41 -5.95
N THR A 91 16.12 3.55 -6.65
CA THR A 91 15.08 4.57 -6.51
C THR A 91 13.84 4.14 -7.29
N ALA A 92 12.66 4.60 -6.87
CA ALA A 92 11.41 4.28 -7.59
C ALA A 92 11.41 4.81 -9.03
N GLU A 93 12.16 5.88 -9.29
CA GLU A 93 12.26 6.58 -10.58
C GLU A 93 13.27 5.95 -11.54
N ARG A 94 14.10 5.00 -11.08
CA ARG A 94 15.11 4.32 -11.89
C ARG A 94 15.38 2.92 -11.39
N GLN A 95 14.84 1.93 -12.09
CA GLN A 95 14.95 0.52 -11.77
C GLN A 95 16.09 -0.16 -12.54
N PRO A 96 16.89 -1.05 -11.91
CA PRO A 96 18.03 -1.71 -12.55
C PRO A 96 17.60 -2.90 -13.43
N PHE A 97 16.44 -2.82 -14.04
CA PHE A 97 15.87 -3.86 -14.90
C PHE A 97 15.72 -3.36 -16.34
N ARG A 98 15.77 -4.29 -17.28
CA ARG A 98 15.57 -4.01 -18.72
C ARG A 98 14.11 -3.64 -19.00
N ASP A 99 13.90 -2.97 -20.13
CA ASP A 99 12.58 -2.69 -20.65
C ASP A 99 11.80 -3.98 -20.87
N GLY A 100 10.51 -3.97 -20.54
CA GLY A 100 9.63 -5.09 -20.80
C GLY A 100 10.01 -6.39 -20.08
N THR A 101 10.50 -6.31 -18.85
CA THR A 101 10.88 -7.48 -18.04
C THR A 101 9.71 -8.10 -17.31
N PHE A 102 8.80 -7.28 -16.75
CA PHE A 102 7.78 -7.73 -15.83
C PHE A 102 6.39 -7.82 -16.44
N ASP A 103 5.62 -8.80 -15.99
CA ASP A 103 4.20 -8.95 -16.35
C ASP A 103 3.31 -8.07 -15.47
N THR A 104 3.76 -7.83 -14.22
CA THR A 104 3.06 -7.01 -13.23
C THR A 104 4.05 -6.09 -12.52
N VAL A 105 3.67 -4.82 -12.30
CA VAL A 105 4.37 -3.91 -11.39
C VAL A 105 3.40 -3.52 -10.28
N LEU A 106 3.88 -3.52 -9.05
CA LEU A 106 3.19 -3.06 -7.86
C LEU A 106 3.90 -1.82 -7.34
N GLY A 107 3.14 -0.79 -6.96
CA GLY A 107 3.66 0.40 -6.28
C GLY A 107 2.66 0.87 -5.23
N LEU A 108 2.95 0.61 -3.96
CA LEU A 108 2.04 0.91 -2.87
C LEU A 108 2.55 2.08 -2.05
N SER A 109 1.71 3.12 -1.88
CA SER A 109 2.01 4.33 -1.12
C SER A 109 3.26 5.09 -1.59
N MET A 110 3.69 4.90 -2.85
CA MET A 110 4.95 5.47 -3.34
C MET A 110 4.81 6.90 -3.86
N LEU A 111 3.72 7.22 -4.58
CA LEU A 111 3.56 8.53 -5.25
C LEU A 111 3.62 9.70 -4.27
N THR A 112 3.17 9.49 -3.04
CA THR A 112 3.14 10.51 -1.98
C THR A 112 4.55 11.02 -1.63
N TYR A 113 5.56 10.14 -1.70
CA TYR A 113 6.92 10.41 -1.21
C TYR A 113 7.91 10.83 -2.30
N LEU A 114 7.47 10.97 -3.53
CA LEU A 114 8.33 11.30 -4.67
C LEU A 114 8.14 12.75 -5.09
N PRO A 115 9.23 13.54 -5.20
CA PRO A 115 9.14 14.91 -5.73
C PRO A 115 8.63 14.95 -7.17
N GLU A 116 8.95 13.94 -7.96
CA GLU A 116 8.56 13.80 -9.36
C GLU A 116 7.81 12.47 -9.61
N PRO A 117 6.58 12.31 -9.08
CA PRO A 117 5.85 11.02 -9.10
C PRO A 117 5.60 10.47 -10.52
N GLY A 118 5.52 11.35 -11.52
CA GLY A 118 5.39 10.95 -12.91
C GLY A 118 6.58 10.13 -13.42
N ARG A 119 7.79 10.31 -12.88
CA ARG A 119 8.97 9.52 -13.25
C ARG A 119 8.84 8.06 -12.82
N MET A 120 8.32 7.82 -11.60
CA MET A 120 8.04 6.45 -11.15
C MET A 120 7.01 5.77 -12.06
N VAL A 121 5.96 6.49 -12.44
CA VAL A 121 4.92 5.94 -13.33
C VAL A 121 5.49 5.62 -14.71
N ALA A 122 6.33 6.50 -15.27
CA ALA A 122 7.03 6.26 -16.54
C ALA A 122 8.01 5.07 -16.43
N GLU A 123 8.71 4.93 -15.31
CA GLU A 123 9.64 3.83 -15.09
C GLU A 123 8.90 2.49 -14.94
N ALA A 124 7.77 2.47 -14.23
CA ALA A 124 6.89 1.31 -14.17
C ALA A 124 6.41 0.90 -15.58
N TYR A 125 6.05 1.90 -16.41
CA TYR A 125 5.69 1.64 -17.81
C TYR A 125 6.85 1.04 -18.61
N ARG A 126 8.07 1.55 -18.44
CA ARG A 126 9.27 1.06 -19.14
C ARG A 126 9.54 -0.41 -18.84
N VAL A 127 9.54 -0.80 -17.56
CA VAL A 127 9.90 -2.16 -17.14
C VAL A 127 8.78 -3.18 -17.38
N LEU A 128 7.54 -2.74 -17.59
CA LEU A 128 6.42 -3.61 -17.95
C LEU A 128 6.51 -4.09 -19.40
N LYS A 129 6.20 -5.37 -19.61
CA LYS A 129 5.94 -5.95 -20.93
C LYS A 129 4.72 -5.27 -21.58
N PRO A 130 4.65 -5.23 -22.93
CA PRO A 130 3.39 -4.91 -23.61
C PRO A 130 2.26 -5.82 -23.10
N GLY A 131 1.10 -5.26 -22.78
CA GLY A 131 -0.02 -5.97 -22.16
C GLY A 131 0.15 -6.25 -20.65
N GLY A 132 1.27 -5.86 -20.03
CA GLY A 132 1.49 -5.94 -18.58
C GLY A 132 0.65 -4.95 -17.80
N VAL A 133 0.53 -5.15 -16.49
CA VAL A 133 -0.33 -4.34 -15.62
C VAL A 133 0.47 -3.67 -14.49
N LEU A 134 0.09 -2.44 -14.18
CA LEU A 134 0.48 -1.72 -13.00
C LEU A 134 -0.67 -1.78 -11.98
N ILE A 135 -0.38 -2.19 -10.76
CA ILE A 135 -1.27 -2.06 -9.60
C ILE A 135 -0.65 -0.99 -8.71
N LEU A 136 -1.32 0.16 -8.61
CA LEU A 136 -0.80 1.33 -7.90
C LEU A 136 -1.76 1.73 -6.79
N GLU A 137 -1.24 1.90 -5.57
CA GLU A 137 -1.99 2.54 -4.49
C GLU A 137 -1.46 3.95 -4.27
N PHE A 138 -2.37 4.90 -4.09
CA PHE A 138 -2.05 6.30 -3.81
C PHE A 138 -3.01 6.90 -2.79
N THR A 139 -2.42 7.71 -1.93
CA THR A 139 -3.10 8.33 -0.80
C THR A 139 -3.86 9.57 -1.22
N GLN A 140 -5.14 9.69 -0.77
CA GLN A 140 -5.95 10.88 -0.98
C GLN A 140 -6.08 11.73 0.28
N MET A 141 -6.47 11.14 1.40
CA MET A 141 -6.78 11.88 2.63
C MET A 141 -6.21 11.20 3.87
N VAL A 142 -4.97 11.53 4.19
CA VAL A 142 -4.32 11.16 5.46
C VAL A 142 -3.58 12.36 6.05
N PRO A 143 -3.39 12.43 7.36
CA PRO A 143 -2.57 13.45 7.99
C PRO A 143 -1.12 13.44 7.46
N LEU A 144 -0.44 14.57 7.56
CA LEU A 144 0.97 14.72 7.25
C LEU A 144 1.80 13.69 8.06
N HIS A 145 2.69 12.97 7.39
CA HIS A 145 3.55 11.95 7.98
C HIS A 145 4.81 11.76 7.15
N ASP A 146 5.82 11.09 7.73
CA ASP A 146 7.08 10.80 7.05
C ASP A 146 7.85 12.03 6.53
N GLU A 147 7.69 13.16 7.25
CA GLU A 147 8.39 14.41 6.95
C GLU A 147 9.93 14.22 6.90
N PRO A 148 10.61 14.89 5.95
CA PRO A 148 10.15 15.91 5.01
C PRO A 148 9.72 15.36 3.64
N TRP A 149 9.50 14.05 3.49
CA TRP A 149 9.28 13.37 2.21
C TRP A 149 7.81 13.24 1.81
N ASP A 150 6.89 13.84 2.54
CA ASP A 150 5.44 13.80 2.29
C ASP A 150 5.01 14.95 1.37
N PHE A 151 5.14 14.75 0.05
CA PHE A 151 4.98 15.81 -0.95
C PHE A 151 3.55 15.98 -1.45
N PHE A 152 2.81 14.87 -1.69
CA PHE A 152 1.55 14.92 -2.43
C PHE A 152 0.43 14.11 -1.80
N ARG A 153 -0.79 14.55 -2.10
CA ARG A 153 -2.04 13.80 -1.99
C ARG A 153 -2.70 13.78 -3.35
N PHE A 154 -3.16 12.61 -3.78
CA PHE A 154 -3.71 12.47 -5.12
C PHE A 154 -5.22 12.23 -5.06
N THR A 155 -5.98 13.03 -5.80
CA THR A 155 -7.32 12.64 -6.18
C THR A 155 -7.24 11.54 -7.24
N ARG A 156 -8.33 10.78 -7.42
CA ARG A 156 -8.45 9.82 -8.52
C ARG A 156 -8.06 10.44 -9.87
N PHE A 157 -8.52 11.65 -10.14
CA PHE A 157 -8.28 12.34 -11.42
C PHE A 157 -6.83 12.78 -11.61
N GLY A 158 -6.16 13.21 -10.53
CA GLY A 158 -4.73 13.53 -10.58
C GLY A 158 -3.86 12.32 -10.87
N ALA A 159 -4.15 11.18 -10.23
CA ALA A 159 -3.44 9.94 -10.52
C ALA A 159 -3.74 9.41 -11.95
N GLU A 160 -5.00 9.51 -12.40
CA GLU A 160 -5.38 9.15 -13.78
C GLU A 160 -4.63 9.98 -14.82
N HIS A 161 -4.44 11.27 -14.57
CA HIS A 161 -3.67 12.15 -15.44
C HIS A 161 -2.22 11.66 -15.57
N LEU A 162 -1.53 11.34 -14.47
CA LEU A 162 -0.17 10.79 -14.49
C LEU A 162 -0.09 9.46 -15.25
N LEU A 163 -1.05 8.57 -15.04
CA LEU A 163 -1.11 7.29 -15.73
C LEU A 163 -1.25 7.46 -17.24
N LYS A 164 -2.17 8.32 -17.68
CA LYS A 164 -2.39 8.61 -19.10
C LYS A 164 -1.19 9.30 -19.75
N GLN A 165 -0.52 10.22 -19.06
CA GLN A 165 0.70 10.86 -19.55
C GLN A 165 1.82 9.84 -19.80
N ALA A 166 1.91 8.78 -18.97
CA ALA A 166 2.87 7.70 -19.16
C ALA A 166 2.43 6.66 -20.21
N GLY A 167 1.22 6.76 -20.77
CA GLY A 167 0.68 5.86 -21.78
C GLY A 167 -0.10 4.67 -21.24
N PHE A 168 -0.43 4.65 -19.96
CA PHE A 168 -1.28 3.61 -19.38
C PHE A 168 -2.76 3.79 -19.72
N GLU A 169 -3.46 2.65 -19.83
CA GLU A 169 -4.92 2.57 -19.89
C GLU A 169 -5.43 2.14 -18.51
N PRO A 170 -6.06 3.03 -17.71
CA PRO A 170 -6.70 2.63 -16.46
C PRO A 170 -7.86 1.66 -16.73
N LEU A 171 -7.89 0.55 -15.99
CA LEU A 171 -8.90 -0.49 -16.12
C LEU A 171 -9.91 -0.42 -14.97
N GLU A 172 -9.43 -0.23 -13.74
CA GLU A 172 -10.25 -0.32 -12.54
C GLU A 172 -9.74 0.62 -11.47
N TYR A 173 -10.65 1.24 -10.69
CA TYR A 173 -10.35 2.03 -9.50
C TYR A 173 -11.12 1.47 -8.32
N VAL A 174 -10.42 1.08 -7.27
CA VAL A 174 -10.98 0.58 -6.02
C VAL A 174 -10.75 1.61 -4.92
N PRO A 175 -11.80 2.21 -4.36
CA PRO A 175 -11.69 3.12 -3.24
C PRO A 175 -11.28 2.37 -1.96
N VAL A 176 -10.37 2.96 -1.18
CA VAL A 176 -9.80 2.37 0.03
C VAL A 176 -10.22 3.17 1.26
N GLY A 177 -11.00 2.53 2.13
CA GLY A 177 -11.61 3.19 3.28
C GLY A 177 -12.64 4.25 2.88
N GLY A 178 -13.40 4.76 3.85
CA GLY A 178 -14.37 5.81 3.65
C GLY A 178 -14.17 6.94 4.67
N LEU A 179 -15.20 7.79 4.80
CA LEU A 179 -15.25 8.88 5.77
C LEU A 179 -14.89 8.40 7.18
N TRP A 180 -15.49 7.30 7.62
CA TRP A 180 -15.31 6.81 8.98
C TRP A 180 -13.93 6.23 9.23
N SER A 181 -13.33 5.59 8.23
CA SER A 181 -11.92 5.18 8.29
C SER A 181 -10.99 6.39 8.48
N ARG A 182 -11.24 7.50 7.80
CA ARG A 182 -10.50 8.75 7.96
C ARG A 182 -10.68 9.36 9.36
N VAL A 183 -11.92 9.42 9.84
CA VAL A 183 -12.25 9.90 11.20
C VAL A 183 -11.53 9.04 12.24
N GLY A 184 -11.62 7.72 12.12
CA GLY A 184 -10.97 6.76 13.02
C GLY A 184 -9.46 6.94 13.07
N LEU A 185 -8.78 7.08 11.91
CA LEU A 185 -7.33 7.34 11.86
C LEU A 185 -6.97 8.67 12.53
N SER A 186 -7.76 9.72 12.33
CA SER A 186 -7.52 11.03 12.96
C SER A 186 -7.70 10.95 14.48
N MET A 187 -8.72 10.26 14.96
CA MET A 187 -8.91 10.02 16.41
C MET A 187 -7.75 9.26 17.02
N ILE A 188 -7.29 8.19 16.37
CA ILE A 188 -6.15 7.38 16.83
C ILE A 188 -4.85 8.20 16.82
N ALA A 189 -4.63 9.01 15.78
CA ALA A 189 -3.48 9.91 15.74
C ALA A 189 -3.49 10.91 16.90
N GLY A 190 -4.66 11.45 17.25
CA GLY A 190 -4.85 12.29 18.45
C GLY A 190 -4.51 11.54 19.73
N LEU A 191 -5.06 10.35 19.92
CA LEU A 191 -4.78 9.50 21.09
C LEU A 191 -3.28 9.17 21.22
N ASN A 192 -2.62 8.87 20.11
CA ASN A 192 -1.17 8.64 20.10
C ASN A 192 -0.35 9.87 20.53
N ARG A 193 -0.81 11.07 20.19
CA ARG A 193 -0.16 12.32 20.63
C ARG A 193 -0.30 12.57 22.12
N ILE A 194 -1.45 12.23 22.69
CA ILE A 194 -1.73 12.39 24.13
C ILE A 194 -1.01 11.30 24.93
N ASN A 195 -0.96 10.06 24.41
CA ASN A 195 -0.34 8.91 25.08
C ASN A 195 1.20 8.91 24.94
N ARG A 196 1.84 9.98 25.36
CA ARG A 196 3.31 10.17 25.34
C ARG A 196 3.82 10.50 26.74
N GLY A 197 5.09 10.24 26.98
CA GLY A 197 5.75 10.53 28.25
C GLY A 197 5.65 9.40 29.28
N PRO A 198 6.01 9.64 30.53
CA PRO A 198 6.15 8.61 31.59
C PRO A 198 4.81 7.95 31.97
N THR A 199 3.69 8.64 31.79
CA THR A 199 2.33 8.11 32.07
C THR A 199 1.92 7.02 31.09
N ARG A 200 2.59 6.86 29.95
CA ARG A 200 2.32 5.85 28.93
C ARG A 200 2.28 4.43 29.49
N VAL A 201 3.11 4.12 30.48
CA VAL A 201 3.15 2.78 31.10
C VAL A 201 1.80 2.40 31.68
N LEU A 202 1.07 3.36 32.25
CA LEU A 202 -0.26 3.14 32.85
C LEU A 202 -1.40 3.22 31.82
N THR A 203 -1.23 4.00 30.77
CA THR A 203 -2.28 4.29 29.78
C THR A 203 -2.20 3.42 28.52
N GLU A 204 -1.13 2.66 28.30
CA GLU A 204 -0.90 1.87 27.09
C GLU A 204 -2.05 0.86 26.83
N ILE A 205 -2.46 0.10 27.84
CA ILE A 205 -3.52 -0.91 27.68
C ILE A 205 -4.89 -0.26 27.42
N PRO A 206 -5.37 0.70 28.25
CA PRO A 206 -6.64 1.40 27.97
C PRO A 206 -6.67 2.08 26.60
N VAL A 207 -5.59 2.72 26.19
CA VAL A 207 -5.49 3.38 24.88
C VAL A 207 -5.56 2.38 23.73
N ARG A 208 -4.91 1.23 23.84
CA ARG A 208 -5.00 0.18 22.81
C ARG A 208 -6.40 -0.44 22.73
N LEU A 209 -7.08 -0.62 23.86
CA LEU A 209 -8.49 -1.03 23.86
C LEU A 209 -9.36 -0.02 23.12
N LEU A 210 -9.13 1.28 23.36
CA LEU A 210 -9.82 2.35 22.65
C LEU A 210 -9.51 2.34 21.14
N TYR A 211 -8.27 2.02 20.72
CA TYR A 211 -7.96 1.83 19.29
C TYR A 211 -8.81 0.74 18.68
N VAL A 212 -8.95 -0.40 19.35
CA VAL A 212 -9.79 -1.51 18.85
C VAL A 212 -11.24 -1.06 18.68
N LEU A 213 -11.81 -0.41 19.71
CA LEU A 213 -13.19 0.08 19.66
C LEU A 213 -13.42 1.10 18.54
N VAL A 214 -12.53 2.10 18.42
CA VAL A 214 -12.59 3.11 17.35
C VAL A 214 -12.46 2.45 15.97
N GLN A 215 -11.49 1.57 15.77
CA GLN A 215 -11.27 0.95 14.47
C GLN A 215 -12.42 0.04 14.06
N LEU A 216 -12.92 -0.80 14.95
CA LEU A 216 -14.06 -1.67 14.65
C LEU A 216 -15.36 -0.89 14.44
N GLY A 217 -15.60 0.16 15.25
CA GLY A 217 -16.74 1.05 15.07
C GLY A 217 -16.70 1.78 13.74
N CYS A 218 -15.56 2.35 13.37
CA CYS A 218 -15.37 3.02 12.08
C CYS A 218 -15.46 2.06 10.89
N GLU A 219 -14.95 0.82 11.03
CA GLU A 219 -15.11 -0.24 10.04
C GLU A 219 -16.60 -0.56 9.79
N LEU A 220 -17.38 -0.69 10.86
CA LEU A 220 -18.82 -0.94 10.77
C LEU A 220 -19.54 0.24 10.10
N LEU A 221 -19.23 1.48 10.51
CA LEU A 221 -19.86 2.68 9.96
C LEU A 221 -19.51 2.86 8.47
N ASP A 222 -18.28 2.57 8.04
CA ASP A 222 -17.92 2.58 6.63
C ASP A 222 -18.70 1.54 5.81
N ARG A 223 -19.02 0.38 6.39
CA ARG A 223 -19.85 -0.62 5.71
C ARG A 223 -21.30 -0.18 5.54
N LEU A 224 -21.84 0.59 6.50
CA LEU A 224 -23.23 1.04 6.48
C LEU A 224 -23.42 2.35 5.70
N PHE A 225 -22.42 3.25 5.71
CA PHE A 225 -22.51 4.62 5.21
C PHE A 225 -21.29 4.98 4.36
N PHE A 226 -20.99 4.17 3.34
CA PHE A 226 -19.84 4.40 2.48
C PHE A 226 -20.08 5.53 1.48
N ASP A 227 -19.13 6.47 1.41
CA ASP A 227 -19.08 7.51 0.36
C ASP A 227 -17.73 7.42 -0.38
N PRO A 228 -17.70 7.11 -1.68
CA PRO A 228 -16.47 6.98 -2.46
C PRO A 228 -15.73 8.30 -2.69
N ARG A 229 -16.31 9.45 -2.33
CA ARG A 229 -15.65 10.77 -2.38
C ARG A 229 -14.75 11.04 -1.19
N GLU A 230 -15.01 10.37 -0.07
CA GLU A 230 -14.39 10.61 1.23
C GLU A 230 -13.42 9.47 1.63
N VAL A 231 -12.58 9.04 0.70
CA VAL A 231 -11.72 7.87 0.90
C VAL A 231 -10.31 8.23 1.40
N LEU A 232 -9.65 7.27 2.06
CA LEU A 232 -8.25 7.40 2.48
C LEU A 232 -7.29 7.37 1.29
N ALA A 233 -7.54 6.43 0.39
CA ALA A 233 -6.67 6.11 -0.72
C ALA A 233 -7.47 5.46 -1.86
N HIS A 234 -6.80 5.21 -2.97
CA HIS A 234 -7.32 4.41 -4.08
C HIS A 234 -6.29 3.35 -4.48
N VAL A 235 -6.77 2.17 -4.87
CA VAL A 235 -6.00 1.22 -5.67
C VAL A 235 -6.47 1.32 -7.11
N VAL A 236 -5.55 1.48 -8.05
CA VAL A 236 -5.84 1.48 -9.48
C VAL A 236 -5.11 0.33 -10.16
N VAL A 237 -5.79 -0.34 -11.08
CA VAL A 237 -5.21 -1.25 -12.05
C VAL A 237 -5.14 -0.53 -13.38
N ALA A 238 -3.95 -0.45 -13.96
CA ALA A 238 -3.73 0.16 -15.26
C ALA A 238 -2.91 -0.76 -16.16
N ARG A 239 -3.25 -0.82 -17.45
CA ARG A 239 -2.60 -1.69 -18.42
C ARG A 239 -1.66 -0.90 -19.31
N LYS A 240 -0.47 -1.44 -19.57
CA LYS A 240 0.36 -1.02 -20.68
C LYS A 240 -0.22 -1.62 -21.97
N PRO A 241 -0.62 -0.81 -22.97
CA PRO A 241 -1.13 -1.34 -24.25
C PRO A 241 -0.21 -2.39 -24.87
N GLY A 242 -0.81 -3.38 -25.54
CA GLY A 242 -0.06 -4.32 -26.38
C GLY A 242 0.60 -3.58 -27.55
N ARG A 243 1.62 -4.16 -28.13
CA ARG A 243 2.08 -3.68 -29.45
C ARG A 243 0.95 -4.00 -30.46
N ALA A 244 0.50 -2.96 -31.18
CA ALA A 244 -0.37 -3.16 -32.34
C ALA A 244 0.34 -3.97 -33.43
#